data_7ea6f3ec213284425af7e1749e0f65ec
#
_entry.id   7ea6f3ec213284425af7e1749e0f65ec
#
_cell.length_a   1.000
_cell.length_b   1.000
_cell.length_c   1.000
_cell.angle_alpha   90.00
_cell.angle_beta   90.00
_cell.angle_gamma   90.00
#
_symmetry.space_group_name_H-M   'P 1'
#
loop_
_entity.id
_entity.type
_entity.pdbx_description
1 polymer ?
#
loop_
_entity_poly.entity_id
_entity_poly.type
_entity_poly.pdbx_seq_one_letter_code
_entity_poly.pdbx_strand_id
1 'polypeptide(L)'
;LREYARMSLTERGIGVSSYNPMQMVGAAFTHSTSDFGNILLDVANKAILQGWEDAPETYEQWTRKGQLSDFKIAHRVGMGGFSALRQVREGAEYKYVTTGDKQATIALATYGELFSITRQAIINDDLNMLTDVPMKLGRAAKSTIADLVYAILTSNPKISTDNVSLFDKAKHANVLESAAMDVASLDKARQLMRVQKEGERHLNIRPAFVLVPTAMESVANQVIRSSSVKGADINAGIINPVKDFATVIAEPRLDDNSQTT
;
A
#
# COMPACT_ATOMS: atom_id res chain seq x y z
N LEU A 1 27.73 -13.84 -8.30
CA LEU A 1 28.19 -13.81 -9.69
C LEU A 1 29.54 -14.50 -9.89
N ARG A 2 30.56 -14.14 -9.11
CA ARG A 2 31.92 -14.75 -9.17
C ARG A 2 31.90 -16.26 -9.00
N GLU A 3 31.16 -16.79 -8.04
CA GLU A 3 31.02 -18.23 -7.81
C GLU A 3 30.34 -18.94 -8.98
N TYR A 4 29.28 -18.34 -9.54
CA TYR A 4 28.62 -18.88 -10.71
C TYR A 4 29.53 -18.89 -11.97
N ALA A 5 30.28 -17.79 -12.20
CA ALA A 5 31.26 -17.75 -13.28
C ALA A 5 32.31 -18.85 -13.11
N ARG A 6 32.79 -19.07 -11.88
CA ARG A 6 33.72 -20.16 -11.57
C ARG A 6 33.11 -21.52 -11.86
N MET A 7 31.90 -21.79 -11.40
CA MET A 7 31.21 -23.06 -11.66
C MET A 7 31.03 -23.31 -13.13
N SER A 8 30.53 -22.31 -13.89
CA SER A 8 30.33 -22.44 -15.35
C SER A 8 31.62 -22.71 -16.12
N LEU A 9 32.74 -22.09 -15.74
CA LEU A 9 34.03 -22.36 -16.36
C LEU A 9 34.59 -23.72 -15.99
N THR A 10 34.42 -24.14 -14.74
CA THR A 10 34.89 -25.46 -14.25
C THR A 10 34.14 -26.59 -14.90
N GLU A 11 32.81 -26.49 -15.05
CA GLU A 11 31.99 -27.47 -15.76
C GLU A 11 32.42 -27.69 -17.23
N ARG A 12 33.02 -26.67 -17.84
CA ARG A 12 33.52 -26.71 -19.20
C ARG A 12 34.98 -27.10 -19.29
N GLY A 13 35.59 -27.54 -18.21
CA GLY A 13 36.98 -27.99 -18.18
C GLY A 13 38.01 -26.84 -18.29
N ILE A 14 37.61 -25.60 -18.10
CA ILE A 14 38.52 -24.43 -18.11
C ILE A 14 39.08 -24.25 -16.71
N GLY A 15 40.41 -24.37 -16.58
CA GLY A 15 41.10 -24.19 -15.32
C GLY A 15 41.04 -22.72 -14.86
N VAL A 16 40.43 -22.46 -13.71
CA VAL A 16 40.17 -21.10 -13.19
C VAL A 16 41.19 -20.64 -12.15
N SER A 17 42.17 -21.47 -11.81
CA SER A 17 43.12 -21.22 -10.72
C SER A 17 44.05 -20.00 -10.97
N SER A 18 44.25 -19.60 -12.22
CA SER A 18 45.07 -18.46 -12.62
C SER A 18 44.31 -17.19 -12.94
N TYR A 19 42.99 -17.21 -12.89
CA TYR A 19 42.16 -16.07 -13.25
C TYR A 19 41.87 -15.17 -12.07
N ASN A 20 42.01 -13.86 -12.24
CA ASN A 20 41.39 -12.91 -11.33
C ASN A 20 39.82 -13.02 -11.42
N PRO A 21 39.09 -12.68 -10.36
CA PRO A 21 37.61 -12.75 -10.37
C PRO A 21 36.96 -12.08 -11.58
N MET A 22 37.51 -10.96 -12.05
CA MET A 22 37.03 -10.24 -13.20
C MET A 22 37.34 -10.95 -14.53
N GLN A 23 38.53 -11.55 -14.63
CA GLN A 23 38.90 -12.35 -15.80
C GLN A 23 37.99 -13.61 -15.90
N MET A 24 37.64 -14.23 -14.78
CA MET A 24 36.68 -15.34 -14.78
C MET A 24 35.32 -14.92 -15.31
N VAL A 25 34.81 -13.78 -14.87
CA VAL A 25 33.53 -13.25 -15.35
C VAL A 25 33.64 -12.94 -16.86
N GLY A 26 34.70 -12.26 -17.28
CA GLY A 26 34.94 -11.96 -18.70
C GLY A 26 35.04 -13.24 -19.55
N ALA A 27 35.77 -14.25 -19.09
CA ALA A 27 35.91 -15.53 -19.80
C ALA A 27 34.57 -16.31 -19.86
N ALA A 28 33.76 -16.30 -18.78
CA ALA A 28 32.45 -16.89 -18.80
C ALA A 28 31.52 -16.24 -19.83
N PHE A 29 31.61 -14.93 -20.01
CA PHE A 29 30.86 -14.20 -21.04
C PHE A 29 31.29 -14.51 -22.47
N THR A 30 32.57 -14.83 -22.69
CA THR A 30 33.07 -15.13 -24.04
C THR A 30 32.71 -16.51 -24.53
N HIS A 31 32.50 -17.45 -23.61
CA HIS A 31 32.31 -18.86 -23.92
C HIS A 31 30.87 -19.37 -23.91
N SER A 32 29.89 -18.59 -23.44
CA SER A 32 28.48 -19.00 -23.42
C SER A 32 27.57 -17.78 -23.48
N THR A 33 26.76 -17.71 -24.52
CA THR A 33 25.78 -16.66 -24.72
C THR A 33 24.41 -16.96 -24.07
N SER A 34 24.05 -18.22 -23.86
CA SER A 34 22.72 -18.58 -23.36
C SER A 34 22.65 -18.86 -21.85
N ASP A 35 23.57 -19.65 -21.31
CA ASP A 35 23.46 -20.08 -19.91
C ASP A 35 23.82 -18.98 -18.91
N PHE A 36 24.80 -18.16 -19.27
CA PHE A 36 25.22 -17.05 -18.42
C PHE A 36 24.18 -15.93 -18.40
N GLY A 37 23.46 -15.71 -19.49
CA GLY A 37 22.35 -14.78 -19.57
C GLY A 37 21.21 -15.15 -18.61
N ASN A 38 20.89 -16.44 -18.49
CA ASN A 38 19.87 -16.92 -17.57
C ASN A 38 20.27 -16.76 -16.09
N ILE A 39 21.53 -17.01 -15.76
CA ILE A 39 22.06 -16.82 -14.41
C ILE A 39 22.01 -15.33 -14.01
N LEU A 40 22.39 -14.42 -14.93
CA LEU A 40 22.29 -12.99 -14.69
C LEU A 40 20.85 -12.54 -14.49
N LEU A 41 19.92 -13.07 -15.26
CA LEU A 41 18.50 -12.81 -15.11
C LEU A 41 17.98 -13.25 -13.76
N ASP A 42 18.38 -14.45 -13.29
CA ASP A 42 18.01 -14.94 -11.97
C ASP A 42 18.57 -14.08 -10.83
N VAL A 43 19.80 -13.64 -10.92
CA VAL A 43 20.42 -12.73 -9.94
C VAL A 43 19.67 -11.39 -9.91
N ALA A 44 19.38 -10.83 -11.08
CA ALA A 44 18.62 -9.58 -11.18
C ALA A 44 17.21 -9.74 -10.62
N ASN A 45 16.49 -10.82 -10.94
CA ASN A 45 15.15 -11.08 -10.43
C ASN A 45 15.14 -11.22 -8.90
N LYS A 46 16.12 -11.92 -8.32
CA LYS A 46 16.26 -12.03 -6.86
C LYS A 46 16.57 -10.69 -6.21
N ALA A 47 17.40 -9.87 -6.83
CA ALA A 47 17.71 -8.53 -6.34
C ALA A 47 16.49 -7.59 -6.42
N ILE A 48 15.67 -7.68 -7.47
CA ILE A 48 14.40 -6.95 -7.57
C ILE A 48 13.46 -7.36 -6.44
N LEU A 49 13.29 -8.66 -6.21
CA LEU A 49 12.43 -9.17 -5.15
C LEU A 49 12.89 -8.72 -3.77
N GLN A 50 14.19 -8.80 -3.50
CA GLN A 50 14.76 -8.29 -2.27
C GLN A 50 14.51 -6.78 -2.10
N GLY A 51 14.73 -5.98 -3.14
CA GLY A 51 14.43 -4.56 -3.10
C GLY A 51 12.96 -4.24 -2.84
N TRP A 52 12.07 -5.05 -3.39
CA TRP A 52 10.63 -4.96 -3.11
C TRP A 52 10.30 -5.28 -1.65
N GLU A 53 10.86 -6.35 -1.10
CA GLU A 53 10.62 -6.77 0.29
C GLU A 53 11.19 -5.78 1.30
N ASP A 54 12.38 -5.25 1.04
CA ASP A 54 13.07 -4.29 1.91
C ASP A 54 12.44 -2.89 1.93
N ALA A 55 11.55 -2.55 0.99
CA ALA A 55 10.94 -1.22 0.93
C ALA A 55 9.89 -1.03 2.04
N PRO A 56 10.07 -0.08 2.98
CA PRO A 56 9.18 0.13 4.11
C PRO A 56 7.98 0.98 3.70
N GLU A 57 6.96 0.39 3.10
CA GLU A 57 5.77 1.11 2.66
C GLU A 57 4.60 0.91 3.62
N THR A 58 3.92 1.98 3.96
CA THR A 58 2.88 2.02 4.99
C THR A 58 1.50 1.57 4.49
N TYR A 59 1.24 1.64 3.18
CA TYR A 59 -0.07 1.32 2.60
C TYR A 59 -0.50 -0.14 2.86
N GLU A 60 0.44 -1.07 2.98
CA GLU A 60 0.15 -2.49 3.22
C GLU A 60 -0.54 -2.75 4.58
N GLN A 61 -0.38 -1.84 5.55
CA GLN A 61 -0.97 -1.99 6.88
C GLN A 61 -2.49 -1.78 6.88
N TRP A 62 -3.01 -0.93 6.01
CA TRP A 62 -4.42 -0.52 6.00
C TRP A 62 -5.16 -0.88 4.71
N THR A 63 -4.45 -1.33 3.67
CA THR A 63 -5.05 -1.81 2.43
C THR A 63 -5.06 -3.33 2.35
N ARG A 64 -5.88 -3.88 1.48
CA ARG A 64 -5.94 -5.32 1.21
C ARG A 64 -5.55 -5.60 -0.24
N LYS A 65 -4.67 -6.56 -0.45
CA LYS A 65 -4.32 -7.04 -1.79
C LYS A 65 -5.54 -7.74 -2.42
N GLY A 66 -5.88 -7.33 -3.65
CA GLY A 66 -6.87 -8.00 -4.49
C GLY A 66 -6.16 -8.74 -5.64
N GLN A 67 -6.86 -9.65 -6.28
CA GLN A 67 -6.37 -10.37 -7.44
C GLN A 67 -7.37 -10.23 -8.59
N LEU A 68 -6.87 -9.92 -9.78
CA LEU A 68 -7.62 -9.90 -11.02
C LEU A 68 -6.93 -10.84 -12.01
N SER A 69 -7.71 -11.57 -12.77
CA SER A 69 -7.21 -12.61 -13.70
C SER A 69 -6.84 -12.06 -15.07
N ASP A 70 -7.37 -10.90 -15.44
CA ASP A 70 -7.16 -10.29 -16.75
C ASP A 70 -7.19 -8.74 -16.70
N PHE A 71 -6.87 -8.11 -17.83
CA PHE A 71 -6.84 -6.64 -17.98
C PHE A 71 -8.20 -6.04 -18.34
N LYS A 72 -9.26 -6.84 -18.39
CA LYS A 72 -10.60 -6.33 -18.65
C LYS A 72 -11.11 -5.58 -17.43
N ILE A 73 -12.07 -4.68 -17.70
CA ILE A 73 -12.76 -3.99 -16.61
C ILE A 73 -13.52 -5.04 -15.81
N ALA A 74 -13.06 -5.30 -14.60
CA ALA A 74 -13.75 -6.20 -13.68
C ALA A 74 -14.81 -5.41 -12.90
N HIS A 75 -16.02 -5.96 -12.90
CA HIS A 75 -17.11 -5.43 -12.11
C HIS A 75 -17.13 -6.13 -10.76
N ARG A 76 -16.87 -5.38 -9.70
CA ARG A 76 -17.07 -5.88 -8.34
C ARG A 76 -18.46 -5.50 -7.88
N VAL A 77 -19.33 -6.49 -7.79
CA VAL A 77 -20.67 -6.33 -7.24
C VAL A 77 -20.57 -6.48 -5.73
N GLY A 78 -20.83 -5.38 -5.01
CA GLY A 78 -21.05 -5.44 -3.55
C GLY A 78 -22.47 -5.89 -3.31
N MET A 79 -22.68 -7.00 -2.59
CA MET A 79 -24.01 -7.31 -2.06
C MET A 79 -24.35 -6.23 -1.04
N GLY A 80 -25.38 -5.43 -1.33
CA GLY A 80 -25.96 -4.48 -0.39
C GLY A 80 -26.43 -5.22 0.87
N GLY A 81 -26.35 -4.56 2.02
CA GLY A 81 -26.85 -5.14 3.27
C GLY A 81 -28.32 -5.50 3.18
N PHE A 82 -28.69 -6.62 3.77
CA PHE A 82 -30.10 -6.96 3.92
C PHE A 82 -30.80 -5.92 4.82
N SER A 83 -31.97 -5.47 4.41
CA SER A 83 -32.84 -4.67 5.28
C SER A 83 -33.16 -5.43 6.59
N ALA A 84 -33.50 -4.71 7.64
CA ALA A 84 -33.91 -5.37 8.89
C ALA A 84 -35.02 -6.38 8.62
N LEU A 85 -34.90 -7.56 9.23
CA LEU A 85 -35.94 -8.59 9.13
C LEU A 85 -37.23 -8.02 9.69
N ARG A 86 -38.32 -8.18 8.95
CA ARG A 86 -39.63 -7.74 9.38
C ARG A 86 -40.25 -8.80 10.28
N GLN A 87 -40.96 -8.35 11.32
CA GLN A 87 -41.75 -9.25 12.13
C GLN A 87 -42.90 -9.85 11.30
N VAL A 88 -42.88 -11.16 11.16
CA VAL A 88 -43.95 -11.91 10.49
C VAL A 88 -44.89 -12.45 11.54
N ARG A 89 -46.16 -12.06 11.50
CA ARG A 89 -47.19 -12.64 12.38
C ARG A 89 -47.51 -14.06 11.92
N GLU A 90 -47.96 -14.88 12.83
CA GLU A 90 -48.37 -16.25 12.54
C GLU A 90 -49.45 -16.26 11.44
N GLY A 91 -49.18 -17.01 10.34
CA GLY A 91 -50.05 -17.04 9.15
C GLY A 91 -49.84 -15.92 8.12
N ALA A 92 -48.87 -15.00 8.32
CA ALA A 92 -48.59 -13.94 7.34
C ALA A 92 -47.54 -14.39 6.32
N GLU A 93 -47.64 -13.82 5.10
CA GLU A 93 -46.76 -14.12 3.96
C GLU A 93 -45.38 -13.50 4.14
N TYR A 94 -44.30 -14.25 3.83
CA TYR A 94 -42.94 -13.74 3.77
C TYR A 94 -42.77 -12.89 2.53
N LYS A 95 -42.27 -11.66 2.69
CA LYS A 95 -41.98 -10.77 1.57
C LYS A 95 -40.54 -10.94 1.11
N TYR A 96 -40.33 -11.00 -0.21
CA TYR A 96 -39.01 -11.01 -0.81
C TYR A 96 -38.26 -9.72 -0.48
N VAL A 97 -36.97 -9.84 -0.15
CA VAL A 97 -36.06 -8.71 0.03
C VAL A 97 -35.25 -8.56 -1.23
N THR A 98 -35.33 -7.40 -1.85
CA THR A 98 -34.44 -7.04 -2.96
C THR A 98 -33.18 -6.42 -2.40
N THR A 99 -32.02 -7.01 -2.69
CA THR A 99 -30.71 -6.40 -2.43
C THR A 99 -30.36 -5.51 -3.62
N GLY A 100 -30.05 -4.25 -3.35
CA GLY A 100 -29.53 -3.36 -4.38
C GLY A 100 -28.09 -3.74 -4.73
N ASP A 101 -27.81 -3.94 -6.01
CA ASP A 101 -26.45 -4.21 -6.50
C ASP A 101 -25.70 -2.89 -6.64
N LYS A 102 -24.63 -2.73 -5.88
CA LYS A 102 -23.66 -1.65 -6.07
C LYS A 102 -22.50 -2.20 -6.89
N GLN A 103 -22.30 -1.66 -8.06
CA GLN A 103 -21.27 -2.10 -8.99
C GLN A 103 -20.11 -1.10 -8.99
N ALA A 104 -18.93 -1.56 -8.58
CA ALA A 104 -17.67 -0.81 -8.71
C ALA A 104 -16.84 -1.41 -9.83
N THR A 105 -16.19 -0.57 -10.62
CA THR A 105 -15.31 -0.99 -11.72
C THR A 105 -13.85 -0.92 -11.27
N ILE A 106 -13.09 -1.96 -11.58
CA ILE A 106 -11.63 -2.03 -11.34
C ILE A 106 -10.97 -2.51 -12.63
N ALA A 107 -9.89 -1.87 -13.05
CA ALA A 107 -9.07 -2.28 -14.17
C ALA A 107 -7.60 -2.38 -13.74
N LEU A 108 -6.87 -3.33 -14.34
CA LEU A 108 -5.42 -3.44 -14.17
C LEU A 108 -4.73 -2.42 -15.09
N ALA A 109 -3.69 -1.78 -14.58
CA ALA A 109 -2.75 -0.98 -15.35
C ALA A 109 -1.35 -1.58 -15.23
N THR A 110 -0.57 -1.53 -16.30
CA THR A 110 0.83 -1.98 -16.31
C THR A 110 1.75 -0.80 -16.16
N TYR A 111 2.66 -0.88 -15.21
CA TYR A 111 3.74 0.07 -15.02
C TYR A 111 5.06 -0.67 -15.20
N GLY A 112 6.02 -0.09 -15.90
CA GLY A 112 7.30 -0.72 -16.13
C GLY A 112 8.31 0.25 -16.72
N GLU A 113 9.57 -0.02 -16.41
CA GLU A 113 10.72 0.66 -16.99
C GLU A 113 11.70 -0.38 -17.54
N LEU A 114 12.44 0.01 -18.61
CA LEU A 114 13.44 -0.84 -19.20
C LEU A 114 14.81 -0.53 -18.57
N PHE A 115 15.45 -1.59 -18.11
CA PHE A 115 16.80 -1.53 -17.60
C PHE A 115 17.74 -2.33 -18.52
N SER A 116 18.85 -1.71 -18.93
CA SER A 116 19.89 -2.38 -19.72
C SER A 116 21.27 -2.10 -19.13
N ILE A 117 22.09 -3.14 -19.02
CA ILE A 117 23.50 -3.03 -18.64
C ILE A 117 24.35 -3.41 -19.84
N THR A 118 25.36 -2.60 -20.14
CA THR A 118 26.31 -2.92 -21.20
C THR A 118 27.30 -3.97 -20.71
N ARG A 119 27.76 -4.83 -21.65
CA ARG A 119 28.81 -5.81 -21.37
C ARG A 119 30.07 -5.17 -20.78
N GLN A 120 30.38 -3.95 -21.21
CA GLN A 120 31.58 -3.21 -20.80
C GLN A 120 31.48 -2.79 -19.32
N ALA A 121 30.30 -2.39 -18.86
CA ALA A 121 30.03 -2.08 -17.43
C ALA A 121 30.20 -3.30 -16.53
N ILE A 122 29.82 -4.49 -17.02
CA ILE A 122 29.96 -5.74 -16.26
C ILE A 122 31.44 -6.15 -16.15
N ILE A 123 32.23 -5.94 -17.18
CA ILE A 123 33.65 -6.30 -17.22
C ILE A 123 34.51 -5.33 -16.41
N ASN A 124 34.16 -4.04 -16.37
CA ASN A 124 34.93 -2.98 -15.73
C ASN A 124 34.73 -2.85 -14.20
N ASP A 125 34.39 -3.94 -13.50
CA ASP A 125 34.23 -4.02 -12.04
C ASP A 125 32.96 -3.42 -11.45
N ASP A 126 31.99 -3.04 -12.27
CA ASP A 126 30.66 -2.60 -11.81
C ASP A 126 29.75 -3.79 -11.44
N LEU A 127 30.29 -4.83 -10.80
CA LEU A 127 29.54 -6.04 -10.43
C LEU A 127 28.41 -5.75 -9.45
N ASN A 128 28.52 -4.71 -8.65
CA ASN A 128 27.46 -4.29 -7.77
C ASN A 128 26.25 -3.70 -8.54
N MET A 129 26.46 -3.15 -9.73
CA MET A 129 25.36 -2.63 -10.56
C MET A 129 24.36 -3.72 -10.94
N LEU A 130 24.79 -4.98 -11.04
CA LEU A 130 23.90 -6.12 -11.33
C LEU A 130 22.96 -6.47 -10.16
N THR A 131 23.27 -6.05 -8.96
CA THR A 131 22.45 -6.24 -7.78
C THR A 131 21.80 -4.94 -7.31
N ASP A 132 22.56 -3.86 -7.27
CA ASP A 132 22.12 -2.57 -6.73
C ASP A 132 21.05 -1.90 -7.60
N VAL A 133 21.20 -1.94 -8.92
CA VAL A 133 20.23 -1.32 -9.82
C VAL A 133 18.91 -2.08 -9.85
N PRO A 134 18.88 -3.43 -10.00
CA PRO A 134 17.65 -4.19 -9.86
C PRO A 134 16.99 -4.04 -8.49
N MET A 135 17.76 -3.99 -7.41
CA MET A 135 17.24 -3.74 -6.06
C MET A 135 16.55 -2.37 -5.94
N LYS A 136 17.18 -1.31 -6.50
CA LYS A 136 16.56 0.02 -6.56
C LYS A 136 15.29 0.02 -7.40
N LEU A 137 15.26 -0.72 -8.49
CA LEU A 137 14.07 -0.89 -9.32
C LEU A 137 12.92 -1.57 -8.55
N GLY A 138 13.23 -2.60 -7.77
CA GLY A 138 12.25 -3.26 -6.89
C GLY A 138 11.65 -2.29 -5.86
N ARG A 139 12.49 -1.47 -5.22
CA ARG A 139 12.03 -0.42 -4.29
C ARG A 139 11.18 0.63 -4.99
N ALA A 140 11.61 1.12 -6.16
CA ALA A 140 10.86 2.09 -6.95
C ALA A 140 9.48 1.56 -7.38
N ALA A 141 9.40 0.30 -7.77
CA ALA A 141 8.13 -0.33 -8.14
C ALA A 141 7.14 -0.36 -6.95
N LYS A 142 7.59 -0.72 -5.75
CA LYS A 142 6.75 -0.70 -4.54
C LYS A 142 6.33 0.72 -4.15
N SER A 143 7.27 1.68 -4.24
CA SER A 143 6.98 3.09 -4.00
C SER A 143 5.96 3.65 -4.97
N THR A 144 6.03 3.29 -6.26
CA THR A 144 5.03 3.70 -7.27
C THR A 144 3.62 3.23 -6.89
N ILE A 145 3.49 2.01 -6.37
CA ILE A 145 2.18 1.53 -5.90
C ILE A 145 1.70 2.35 -4.70
N ALA A 146 2.58 2.67 -3.77
CA ALA A 146 2.24 3.52 -2.64
C ALA A 146 1.78 4.90 -3.10
N ASP A 147 2.49 5.52 -4.05
CA ASP A 147 2.11 6.81 -4.64
C ASP A 147 0.71 6.76 -5.24
N LEU A 148 0.37 5.71 -5.97
CA LEU A 148 -0.97 5.52 -6.55
C LEU A 148 -2.04 5.36 -5.46
N VAL A 149 -1.76 4.61 -4.40
CA VAL A 149 -2.71 4.41 -3.29
C VAL A 149 -2.98 5.71 -2.55
N TYR A 150 -1.94 6.47 -2.20
CA TYR A 150 -2.09 7.74 -1.50
C TYR A 150 -2.65 8.84 -2.40
N ALA A 151 -2.38 8.81 -3.70
CA ALA A 151 -2.98 9.73 -4.67
C ALA A 151 -4.51 9.64 -4.69
N ILE A 152 -5.11 8.48 -4.42
CA ILE A 152 -6.56 8.34 -4.29
C ILE A 152 -7.09 9.16 -3.11
N LEU A 153 -6.39 9.18 -1.98
CA LEU A 153 -6.81 9.94 -0.80
C LEU A 153 -6.68 11.46 -1.02
N THR A 154 -5.59 11.90 -1.66
CA THR A 154 -5.29 13.33 -1.86
C THR A 154 -6.07 13.94 -3.03
N SER A 155 -6.28 13.18 -4.12
CA SER A 155 -7.01 13.68 -5.29
C SER A 155 -8.54 13.64 -5.15
N ASN A 156 -9.05 12.91 -4.16
CA ASN A 156 -10.48 12.76 -3.89
C ASN A 156 -11.31 12.44 -5.16
N PRO A 157 -11.01 11.34 -5.89
CA PRO A 157 -11.66 11.01 -7.14
C PRO A 157 -13.14 10.68 -6.96
N LYS A 158 -13.90 10.79 -8.03
CA LYS A 158 -15.29 10.34 -8.05
C LYS A 158 -15.38 8.82 -8.06
N ILE A 159 -16.28 8.27 -7.23
CA ILE A 159 -16.53 6.83 -7.16
C ILE A 159 -17.39 6.42 -8.34
N SER A 160 -17.08 5.28 -8.96
CA SER A 160 -17.81 4.76 -10.13
C SER A 160 -19.25 4.36 -9.85
N THR A 161 -19.61 4.12 -8.58
CA THR A 161 -20.96 3.66 -8.20
C THR A 161 -22.02 4.74 -8.25
N ASP A 162 -21.70 5.97 -7.94
CA ASP A 162 -22.63 7.09 -7.80
C ASP A 162 -22.12 8.41 -8.40
N ASN A 163 -20.92 8.40 -8.99
CA ASN A 163 -20.25 9.56 -9.58
C ASN A 163 -20.06 10.75 -8.61
N VAL A 164 -20.01 10.47 -7.30
CA VAL A 164 -19.73 11.44 -6.24
C VAL A 164 -18.28 11.29 -5.77
N SER A 165 -17.67 12.36 -5.30
CA SER A 165 -16.30 12.31 -4.76
C SER A 165 -16.21 11.35 -3.58
N LEU A 166 -15.06 10.67 -3.43
CA LEU A 166 -14.80 9.70 -2.35
C LEU A 166 -15.10 10.32 -0.98
N PHE A 167 -14.60 11.53 -0.74
CA PHE A 167 -14.88 12.31 0.45
C PHE A 167 -15.94 13.37 0.11
N ASP A 168 -17.15 13.17 0.58
CA ASP A 168 -18.29 14.07 0.37
C ASP A 168 -19.14 14.18 1.63
N LYS A 169 -19.42 15.43 2.03
CA LYS A 169 -20.18 15.72 3.26
C LYS A 169 -21.67 15.40 3.11
N ALA A 170 -22.22 15.63 1.93
CA ALA A 170 -23.66 15.56 1.70
C ALA A 170 -24.15 14.15 1.36
N LYS A 171 -23.43 13.44 0.49
CA LYS A 171 -23.83 12.13 -0.03
C LYS A 171 -23.23 10.98 0.77
N HIS A 172 -21.94 11.05 1.05
CA HIS A 172 -21.25 10.00 1.81
C HIS A 172 -21.22 10.27 3.30
N ALA A 173 -21.46 11.51 3.75
CA ALA A 173 -21.42 11.92 5.16
C ALA A 173 -20.14 11.43 5.87
N ASN A 174 -19.01 11.44 5.15
CA ASN A 174 -17.71 10.94 5.63
C ASN A 174 -16.65 12.04 5.78
N VAL A 175 -17.07 13.30 5.76
CA VAL A 175 -16.21 14.46 5.94
C VAL A 175 -16.70 15.30 7.11
N LEU A 176 -15.80 15.62 8.03
CA LEU A 176 -15.98 16.62 9.07
C LEU A 176 -15.52 17.99 8.59
N GLU A 177 -15.94 19.03 9.29
CA GLU A 177 -15.38 20.36 9.13
C GLU A 177 -13.92 20.38 9.56
N SER A 178 -13.11 21.22 8.89
CA SER A 178 -11.71 21.39 9.24
C SER A 178 -11.59 21.82 10.72
N ALA A 179 -10.83 21.07 11.48
CA ALA A 179 -10.57 21.30 12.89
C ALA A 179 -9.15 20.85 13.24
N ALA A 180 -8.59 21.45 14.30
CA ALA A 180 -7.33 20.99 14.84
C ALA A 180 -7.46 19.52 15.29
N MET A 181 -6.35 18.78 15.24
CA MET A 181 -6.30 17.42 15.72
C MET A 181 -6.28 17.40 17.25
N ASP A 182 -7.42 17.15 17.86
CA ASP A 182 -7.61 17.06 19.29
C ASP A 182 -8.53 15.88 19.67
N VAL A 183 -8.73 15.67 20.96
CA VAL A 183 -9.60 14.61 21.47
C VAL A 183 -11.04 14.79 20.97
N ALA A 184 -11.54 16.01 20.88
CA ALA A 184 -12.91 16.29 20.50
C ALA A 184 -13.16 16.01 19.01
N SER A 185 -12.23 16.43 18.15
CA SER A 185 -12.31 16.20 16.70
C SER A 185 -12.20 14.71 16.36
N LEU A 186 -11.31 13.98 17.02
CA LEU A 186 -11.18 12.53 16.84
C LEU A 186 -12.38 11.75 17.37
N ASP A 187 -12.97 12.19 18.47
CA ASP A 187 -14.20 11.55 18.98
C ASP A 187 -15.38 11.78 18.03
N LYS A 188 -15.53 12.98 17.46
CA LYS A 188 -16.51 13.25 16.40
C LYS A 188 -16.29 12.36 15.17
N ALA A 189 -15.04 12.22 14.72
CA ALA A 189 -14.71 11.34 13.59
C ALA A 189 -15.10 9.87 13.88
N ARG A 190 -14.79 9.39 15.08
CA ARG A 190 -15.18 8.05 15.54
C ARG A 190 -16.69 7.89 15.55
N GLN A 191 -17.44 8.87 16.06
CA GLN A 191 -18.89 8.86 16.06
C GLN A 191 -19.46 8.83 14.65
N LEU A 192 -18.92 9.66 13.74
CA LEU A 192 -19.35 9.70 12.35
C LEU A 192 -19.19 8.36 11.64
N MET A 193 -18.08 7.65 11.85
CA MET A 193 -17.89 6.30 11.33
C MET A 193 -18.89 5.29 11.87
N ARG A 194 -19.23 5.39 13.15
CA ARG A 194 -20.15 4.44 13.80
C ARG A 194 -21.60 4.63 13.38
N VAL A 195 -22.00 5.86 13.06
CA VAL A 195 -23.38 6.16 12.62
C VAL A 195 -23.59 5.99 11.13
N GLN A 196 -22.55 5.67 10.37
CA GLN A 196 -22.66 5.37 8.94
C GLN A 196 -23.74 4.30 8.70
N LYS A 197 -24.51 4.52 7.63
CA LYS A 197 -25.63 3.64 7.28
C LYS A 197 -25.48 3.05 5.89
N GLU A 198 -25.98 1.85 5.73
CA GLU A 198 -26.30 1.27 4.44
C GLU A 198 -27.81 1.08 4.37
N GLY A 199 -28.47 1.93 3.56
CA GLY A 199 -29.92 2.07 3.61
C GLY A 199 -30.37 2.58 4.98
N GLU A 200 -31.21 1.81 5.68
CA GLU A 200 -31.71 2.16 7.03
C GLU A 200 -30.85 1.58 8.16
N ARG A 201 -29.92 0.68 7.86
CA ARG A 201 -29.13 -0.05 8.86
C ARG A 201 -27.84 0.67 9.21
N HIS A 202 -27.57 0.86 10.48
CA HIS A 202 -26.28 1.33 10.97
C HIS A 202 -25.20 0.25 10.81
N LEU A 203 -24.03 0.63 10.24
CA LEU A 203 -22.90 -0.27 10.02
C LEU A 203 -22.03 -0.45 11.25
N ASN A 204 -22.07 0.51 12.20
CA ASN A 204 -21.25 0.52 13.42
C ASN A 204 -19.75 0.27 13.13
N ILE A 205 -19.23 0.92 12.11
CA ILE A 205 -17.83 0.80 11.70
C ILE A 205 -16.93 1.39 12.78
N ARG A 206 -15.92 0.64 13.18
CA ARG A 206 -14.91 1.11 14.15
C ARG A 206 -13.64 1.51 13.40
N PRO A 207 -13.05 2.67 13.71
CA PRO A 207 -11.75 3.04 13.16
C PRO A 207 -10.67 2.06 13.62
N ALA A 208 -9.80 1.67 12.70
CA ALA A 208 -8.65 0.81 12.98
C ALA A 208 -7.34 1.60 12.84
N PHE A 209 -7.30 2.56 11.93
CA PHE A 209 -6.11 3.33 11.60
C PHE A 209 -6.45 4.83 11.54
N VAL A 210 -5.47 5.65 11.91
CA VAL A 210 -5.48 7.11 11.72
C VAL A 210 -4.27 7.42 10.84
N LEU A 211 -4.54 7.80 9.60
CA LEU A 211 -3.51 8.23 8.66
C LEU A 211 -3.27 9.72 8.85
N VAL A 212 -2.03 10.10 9.06
CA VAL A 212 -1.64 11.49 9.31
C VAL A 212 -0.43 11.88 8.45
N PRO A 213 -0.30 13.16 8.08
CA PRO A 213 0.95 13.69 7.58
C PRO A 213 2.07 13.52 8.59
N THR A 214 3.32 13.40 8.14
CA THR A 214 4.49 13.25 9.03
C THR A 214 4.60 14.41 10.02
N ALA A 215 4.27 15.63 9.59
CA ALA A 215 4.25 16.80 10.46
C ALA A 215 3.30 16.66 11.65
N MET A 216 2.24 15.86 11.54
CA MET A 216 1.22 15.67 12.57
C MET A 216 1.43 14.40 13.41
N GLU A 217 2.46 13.62 13.15
CA GLU A 217 2.69 12.32 13.83
C GLU A 217 2.79 12.48 15.34
N SER A 218 3.58 13.44 15.81
CA SER A 218 3.78 13.67 17.25
C SER A 218 2.49 14.09 17.94
N VAL A 219 1.70 14.95 17.31
CA VAL A 219 0.40 15.40 17.85
C VAL A 219 -0.58 14.24 17.92
N ALA A 220 -0.67 13.46 16.84
CA ALA A 220 -1.52 12.27 16.77
C ALA A 220 -1.19 11.27 17.87
N ASN A 221 0.09 10.95 18.05
CA ASN A 221 0.55 10.05 19.10
C ASN A 221 0.27 10.60 20.51
N GLN A 222 0.45 11.91 20.74
CA GLN A 222 0.12 12.54 22.03
C GLN A 222 -1.38 12.42 22.33
N VAL A 223 -2.24 12.73 21.37
CA VAL A 223 -3.70 12.69 21.56
C VAL A 223 -4.20 11.27 21.77
N ILE A 224 -3.71 10.30 20.98
CA ILE A 224 -4.23 8.92 21.01
C ILE A 224 -3.64 8.10 22.16
N ARG A 225 -2.38 8.33 22.54
CA ARG A 225 -1.73 7.55 23.60
C ARG A 225 -1.84 8.17 24.99
N SER A 226 -2.25 9.44 25.08
CA SER A 226 -2.42 10.10 26.37
C SER A 226 -3.51 9.42 27.20
N SER A 227 -3.26 9.25 28.48
CA SER A 227 -4.26 8.75 29.44
C SER A 227 -5.24 9.81 29.90
N SER A 228 -4.86 11.08 29.82
CA SER A 228 -5.65 12.24 30.26
C SER A 228 -5.79 13.27 29.13
N VAL A 229 -6.83 14.09 29.22
CA VAL A 229 -7.07 15.19 28.26
C VAL A 229 -6.16 16.37 28.60
N LYS A 230 -5.51 16.95 27.58
CA LYS A 230 -4.67 18.15 27.74
C LYS A 230 -5.51 19.33 28.24
N GLY A 231 -5.04 19.99 29.28
CA GLY A 231 -5.72 21.15 29.89
C GLY A 231 -6.70 20.79 31.00
N ALA A 232 -6.91 19.51 31.33
CA ALA A 232 -7.55 19.12 32.55
C ALA A 232 -6.59 19.28 33.73
N ASP A 233 -7.08 19.76 34.86
CA ASP A 233 -6.31 19.78 36.11
C ASP A 233 -5.77 18.37 36.41
N ILE A 234 -4.51 18.29 36.82
CA ILE A 234 -3.81 17.01 37.06
C ILE A 234 -4.60 16.11 38.02
N ASN A 235 -5.41 16.68 38.88
CA ASN A 235 -6.24 15.96 39.84
C ASN A 235 -7.66 15.65 39.36
N ALA A 236 -8.06 16.06 38.16
CA ALA A 236 -9.45 15.93 37.71
C ALA A 236 -9.83 14.53 37.22
N GLY A 237 -8.87 13.62 37.03
CA GLY A 237 -9.11 12.23 36.64
C GLY A 237 -9.87 12.06 35.31
N ILE A 238 -9.86 13.08 34.45
CA ILE A 238 -10.59 13.03 33.16
C ILE A 238 -9.89 12.07 32.22
N ILE A 239 -10.53 10.94 31.97
CA ILE A 239 -10.04 9.89 31.09
C ILE A 239 -10.14 10.36 29.64
N ASN A 240 -9.09 10.09 28.84
CA ASN A 240 -9.11 10.33 27.41
C ASN A 240 -10.02 9.28 26.70
N PRO A 241 -11.16 9.68 26.12
CA PRO A 241 -12.10 8.75 25.48
C PRO A 241 -11.59 8.17 24.17
N VAL A 242 -10.56 8.78 23.57
CA VAL A 242 -9.93 8.33 22.30
C VAL A 242 -8.60 7.62 22.53
N LYS A 243 -8.30 7.25 23.79
CA LYS A 243 -7.10 6.50 24.08
C LYS A 243 -7.07 5.16 23.33
N ASP A 244 -6.00 4.88 22.63
CA ASP A 244 -5.72 3.61 21.92
C ASP A 244 -6.87 3.11 21.01
N PHE A 245 -7.72 4.03 20.50
CA PHE A 245 -8.87 3.64 19.68
C PHE A 245 -8.50 3.23 18.25
N ALA A 246 -7.31 3.63 17.76
CA ALA A 246 -6.79 3.33 16.44
C ALA A 246 -5.26 3.41 16.42
N THR A 247 -4.65 2.76 15.44
CA THR A 247 -3.19 2.83 15.20
C THR A 247 -2.87 4.04 14.35
N VAL A 248 -1.90 4.84 14.78
CA VAL A 248 -1.39 5.98 14.02
C VAL A 248 -0.41 5.50 12.96
N ILE A 249 -0.61 5.93 11.73
CA ILE A 249 0.29 5.72 10.60
C ILE A 249 0.64 7.09 10.04
N ALA A 250 1.92 7.47 10.15
CA ALA A 250 2.44 8.68 9.54
C ALA A 250 2.92 8.39 8.13
N GLU A 251 2.57 9.28 7.19
CA GLU A 251 2.91 9.10 5.77
C GLU A 251 3.34 10.42 5.15
N PRO A 252 4.59 10.51 4.62
CA PRO A 252 5.10 11.74 3.99
C PRO A 252 4.30 12.21 2.78
N ARG A 253 3.66 11.29 2.04
CA ARG A 253 2.84 11.62 0.86
C ARG A 253 1.57 12.38 1.19
N LEU A 254 1.21 12.45 2.47
CA LEU A 254 0.10 13.27 2.96
C LEU A 254 0.55 14.66 3.41
N ASP A 255 1.86 14.91 3.50
CA ASP A 255 2.37 16.24 3.80
C ASP A 255 2.13 17.18 2.61
N ASP A 256 1.62 18.37 2.90
CA ASP A 256 1.44 19.41 1.90
C ASP A 256 2.76 20.15 1.67
N ASN A 257 3.41 19.87 0.55
CA ASN A 257 4.68 20.50 0.18
C ASN A 257 4.55 22.02 -0.06
N SER A 258 3.33 22.55 -0.15
CA SER A 258 3.11 24.01 -0.28
C SER A 258 3.27 24.76 1.05
N GLN A 259 3.28 24.05 2.18
CA GLN A 259 3.43 24.63 3.50
C GLN A 259 4.87 24.60 4.05
N THR A 260 5.81 24.08 3.29
CA THR A 260 7.23 24.10 3.64
C THR A 260 7.90 25.39 3.12
N THR A 261 7.55 26.51 3.68
CA THR A 261 8.35 27.76 3.60
C THR A 261 8.33 28.46 4.93
#